data_5c3c0d2e049810a87485b9de92a5b7f1
#
_entry.id   5c3c0d2e049810a87485b9de92a5b7f1
#
_cell.length_a   1.000
_cell.length_b   1.000
_cell.length_c   1.000
_cell.angle_alpha   90.00
_cell.angle_beta   90.00
_cell.angle_gamma   90.00
#
_symmetry.space_group_name_H-M   'P 1'
#
loop_
_entity.id
_entity.type
_entity.pdbx_description
1 polymer ?
#
loop_
_entity_poly.entity_id
_entity_poly.type
_entity_poly.pdbx_seq_one_letter_code
_entity_poly.pdbx_strand_id
1 'polypeptide(L)'
;VSTLTLTDRDENTLRTAAYGAVSLMAATGTPHRAATSAAIALTSATGPVGHVLAAKSAEIELNGKTAAELADQVLPALIAAMTLLTAQDSVEADNFRTTVLIAIDAAGQAGKGDPSPATTAMARKITAALDAPGAVIADSVVEPKGVAALDYPLLQQALIDIVDSGITGITLRVHDERGEWVGSAGVSKLGEPAEPPIDGHVRIGSNTKTFTATLVLQLVAEGRIALDAPVADYLPEFELDERITVRMLLQHTSGVFNFTGEYYPDGTVVPGIPATPAGKQWVDNRFHSYRPEELVRLALSKPARFEPGTDWSYSNTNYVLARLLIEKVTGRSVAEEMHRLILGPLGLSGTVAPTTQTEIAEPHAHAYYRYEEDGEQKTVDVTRHNPSWISSGGDMISTTRDLHTFISALMSGKLLPAELLDQMCTPHPTPIPNMGYGLGVFVQDTGLGGTVITHNGGAAGHAAMMFSTPDGSKTLTAALNYVDDAALSLAVPFQQATQRLVNEVFGDGRTASSDPAAPTR
;
A
#
# COMPACT_ATOMS: atom_id res chain seq x y z
N VAL A 1 31.40 22.83 23.05
CA VAL A 1 31.51 23.60 21.81
C VAL A 1 31.54 22.58 20.69
N SER A 2 30.44 22.47 19.98
CA SER A 2 30.31 21.59 18.80
C SER A 2 31.23 22.15 17.70
N THR A 3 32.06 21.30 17.10
CA THR A 3 32.93 21.68 15.97
C THR A 3 32.30 21.17 14.70
N LEU A 4 31.25 21.87 14.23
CA LEU A 4 30.72 21.61 12.88
C LEU A 4 31.84 21.89 11.87
N THR A 5 32.23 20.89 11.08
CA THR A 5 33.28 21.03 10.07
C THR A 5 32.66 20.87 8.69
N LEU A 6 32.47 21.99 8.01
CA LEU A 6 31.88 22.05 6.67
C LEU A 6 32.98 22.24 5.63
N THR A 7 32.89 21.50 4.52
CA THR A 7 33.71 21.74 3.33
C THR A 7 33.07 22.83 2.48
N ASP A 8 33.80 23.41 1.54
CA ASP A 8 33.26 24.40 0.59
C ASP A 8 32.03 23.87 -0.17
N ARG A 9 32.00 22.57 -0.44
CA ARG A 9 30.87 21.87 -1.08
C ARG A 9 29.65 21.84 -0.15
N ASP A 10 29.86 21.55 1.13
CA ASP A 10 28.80 21.51 2.14
C ASP A 10 28.19 22.90 2.33
N GLU A 11 29.02 23.92 2.44
CA GLU A 11 28.56 25.31 2.53
C GLU A 11 27.75 25.71 1.30
N ASN A 12 28.18 25.33 0.11
CA ASN A 12 27.44 25.60 -1.12
C ASN A 12 26.08 24.87 -1.15
N THR A 13 26.02 23.63 -0.64
CA THR A 13 24.76 22.88 -0.48
C THR A 13 23.79 23.62 0.45
N LEU A 14 24.26 24.08 1.60
CA LEU A 14 23.44 24.85 2.56
C LEU A 14 22.91 26.17 1.95
N ARG A 15 23.76 26.90 1.23
CA ARG A 15 23.37 28.14 0.54
C ARG A 15 22.37 27.88 -0.57
N THR A 16 22.60 26.87 -1.42
CA THR A 16 21.70 26.49 -2.51
C THR A 16 20.33 26.10 -1.95
N ALA A 17 20.28 25.33 -0.88
CA ALA A 17 19.05 24.95 -0.21
C ALA A 17 18.29 26.15 0.34
N ALA A 18 18.94 27.02 1.14
CA ALA A 18 18.28 28.13 1.82
C ALA A 18 17.84 29.23 0.85
N TYR A 19 18.73 29.70 -0.01
CA TYR A 19 18.40 30.74 -0.99
C TYR A 19 17.53 30.23 -2.13
N GLY A 20 17.65 28.95 -2.45
CA GLY A 20 16.75 28.26 -3.37
C GLY A 20 15.32 28.23 -2.86
N ALA A 21 15.10 27.90 -1.58
CA ALA A 21 13.78 27.96 -0.96
C ALA A 21 13.14 29.35 -1.06
N VAL A 22 13.93 30.41 -0.82
CA VAL A 22 13.48 31.80 -1.01
C VAL A 22 13.11 32.09 -2.47
N SER A 23 13.93 31.62 -3.43
CA SER A 23 13.67 31.79 -4.86
C SER A 23 12.38 31.06 -5.30
N LEU A 24 12.10 29.88 -4.78
CA LEU A 24 10.86 29.15 -5.01
C LEU A 24 9.63 29.92 -4.50
N MET A 25 9.70 30.45 -3.29
CA MET A 25 8.61 31.26 -2.74
C MET A 25 8.41 32.55 -3.56
N ALA A 26 9.49 33.20 -4.00
CA ALA A 26 9.44 34.38 -4.85
C ALA A 26 8.81 34.07 -6.23
N ALA A 27 9.07 32.90 -6.80
CA ALA A 27 8.51 32.48 -8.08
C ALA A 27 6.98 32.19 -8.03
N THR A 28 6.43 31.91 -6.85
CA THR A 28 4.99 31.63 -6.64
C THR A 28 4.20 32.80 -6.06
N GLY A 29 4.88 33.89 -5.65
CA GLY A 29 4.28 35.06 -4.97
C GLY A 29 4.58 36.39 -5.66
N THR A 30 4.90 37.42 -4.85
CA THR A 30 5.35 38.75 -5.29
C THR A 30 6.89 38.83 -5.31
N PRO A 31 7.56 38.65 -6.47
CA PRO A 31 8.98 38.27 -6.53
C PRO A 31 9.94 39.18 -5.72
N HIS A 32 9.87 40.49 -5.92
CA HIS A 32 10.84 41.41 -5.29
C HIS A 32 10.67 41.55 -3.77
N ARG A 33 9.43 41.58 -3.28
CA ARG A 33 9.18 41.75 -1.84
C ARG A 33 9.44 40.47 -1.07
N ALA A 34 9.01 39.36 -1.62
CA ALA A 34 9.24 38.03 -1.05
C ALA A 34 10.73 37.75 -0.90
N ALA A 35 11.52 37.97 -1.98
CA ALA A 35 12.96 37.77 -1.95
C ALA A 35 13.66 38.65 -0.90
N THR A 36 13.28 39.96 -0.80
CA THR A 36 13.90 40.89 0.15
C THR A 36 13.61 40.52 1.61
N SER A 37 12.34 40.25 1.95
CA SER A 37 11.93 39.88 3.31
C SER A 37 12.59 38.59 3.78
N ALA A 38 12.62 37.57 2.91
CA ALA A 38 13.22 36.30 3.21
C ALA A 38 14.75 36.33 3.29
N ALA A 39 15.43 37.12 2.45
CA ALA A 39 16.88 37.29 2.52
C ALA A 39 17.31 37.94 3.84
N ILE A 40 16.55 38.91 4.37
CA ILE A 40 16.79 39.50 5.70
C ILE A 40 16.67 38.39 6.77
N ALA A 41 15.68 37.52 6.70
CA ALA A 41 15.50 36.40 7.65
C ALA A 41 16.68 35.43 7.60
N LEU A 42 17.16 35.05 6.42
CA LEU A 42 18.34 34.17 6.28
C LEU A 42 19.61 34.76 6.85
N THR A 43 19.83 36.06 6.65
CA THR A 43 21.03 36.75 7.15
C THR A 43 20.97 37.07 8.65
N SER A 44 19.84 36.92 9.31
CA SER A 44 19.67 37.04 10.76
C SER A 44 19.98 35.77 11.54
N ALA A 45 20.24 34.66 10.85
CA ALA A 45 20.61 33.40 11.48
C ALA A 45 21.92 33.52 12.28
N THR A 46 22.02 32.77 13.38
CA THR A 46 23.18 32.75 14.28
C THR A 46 23.88 31.39 14.23
N GLY A 47 25.05 31.29 14.87
CA GLY A 47 25.82 30.05 14.89
C GLY A 47 26.59 29.74 13.59
N PRO A 48 27.22 28.57 13.48
CA PRO A 48 27.95 28.11 12.30
C PRO A 48 27.13 28.19 11.01
N VAL A 49 25.90 27.71 11.02
CA VAL A 49 24.95 27.77 9.87
C VAL A 49 24.68 29.24 9.50
N GLY A 50 24.41 30.11 10.48
CA GLY A 50 24.19 31.53 10.22
C GLY A 50 25.42 32.20 9.58
N HIS A 51 26.62 31.80 9.98
CA HIS A 51 27.86 32.29 9.37
C HIS A 51 27.97 31.90 7.89
N VAL A 52 27.63 30.64 7.56
CA VAL A 52 27.60 30.16 6.18
C VAL A 52 26.58 30.90 5.33
N LEU A 53 25.38 31.15 5.84
CA LEU A 53 24.31 31.81 5.10
C LEU A 53 24.58 33.33 4.93
N ALA A 54 25.29 33.96 5.87
CA ALA A 54 25.63 35.39 5.82
C ALA A 54 26.90 35.71 4.99
N ALA A 55 27.73 34.69 4.68
CA ALA A 55 28.98 34.89 3.97
C ALA A 55 28.75 35.36 2.52
N LYS A 56 29.45 36.45 2.14
CA LYS A 56 29.47 36.91 0.74
C LYS A 56 30.37 35.99 -0.08
N SER A 57 29.83 35.03 -0.75
CA SER A 57 30.61 34.18 -1.66
C SER A 57 29.76 33.66 -2.83
N ALA A 58 30.46 33.41 -3.94
CA ALA A 58 30.10 32.75 -5.18
C ALA A 58 28.61 32.70 -5.57
N GLU A 59 28.33 33.04 -6.81
CA GLU A 59 27.00 32.95 -7.43
C GLU A 59 26.39 31.55 -7.20
N ILE A 60 25.23 31.54 -6.53
CA ILE A 60 24.40 30.37 -6.42
C ILE A 60 23.80 30.18 -7.80
N GLU A 61 24.27 29.21 -8.55
CA GLU A 61 23.73 28.87 -9.88
C GLU A 61 22.43 28.06 -9.75
N LEU A 62 21.30 28.78 -9.71
CA LEU A 62 19.97 28.19 -9.84
C LEU A 62 19.54 28.31 -11.31
N ASN A 63 19.60 27.22 -12.06
CA ASN A 63 19.39 27.19 -13.51
C ASN A 63 17.95 26.84 -13.91
N GLY A 64 16.92 27.39 -13.24
CA GLY A 64 15.51 27.17 -13.57
C GLY A 64 14.80 28.41 -14.08
N LYS A 65 14.04 28.30 -15.18
CA LYS A 65 13.20 29.37 -15.73
C LYS A 65 11.76 29.33 -15.20
N THR A 66 11.35 28.23 -14.60
CA THR A 66 10.02 28.00 -14.02
C THR A 66 10.12 27.59 -12.55
N ALA A 67 9.03 27.77 -11.79
CA ALA A 67 8.97 27.32 -10.40
C ALA A 67 9.14 25.78 -10.28
N ALA A 68 8.75 25.01 -11.28
CA ALA A 68 8.93 23.57 -11.32
C ALA A 68 10.41 23.21 -11.46
N GLU A 69 11.11 23.78 -12.47
CA GLU A 69 12.55 23.55 -12.68
C GLU A 69 13.41 23.99 -11.48
N LEU A 70 13.01 25.05 -10.77
CA LEU A 70 13.65 25.46 -9.53
C LEU A 70 13.38 24.46 -8.40
N ALA A 71 12.17 23.93 -8.30
CA ALA A 71 11.80 22.95 -7.27
C ALA A 71 12.63 21.65 -7.41
N ASP A 72 12.86 21.19 -8.63
CA ASP A 72 13.66 20.00 -8.92
C ASP A 72 15.13 20.11 -8.47
N GLN A 73 15.64 21.32 -8.32
CA GLN A 73 17.00 21.58 -7.82
C GLN A 73 17.00 21.85 -6.31
N VAL A 74 16.04 22.61 -5.82
CA VAL A 74 16.03 23.14 -4.47
C VAL A 74 15.53 22.12 -3.43
N LEU A 75 14.49 21.34 -3.75
CA LEU A 75 13.96 20.37 -2.79
C LEU A 75 14.98 19.27 -2.45
N PRO A 76 15.69 18.67 -3.41
CA PRO A 76 16.80 17.76 -3.10
C PRO A 76 17.94 18.42 -2.31
N ALA A 77 18.27 19.70 -2.60
CA ALA A 77 19.30 20.41 -1.86
C ALA A 77 18.90 20.65 -0.40
N LEU A 78 17.62 20.90 -0.11
CA LEU A 78 17.10 21.00 1.27
C LEU A 78 17.24 19.67 2.03
N ILE A 79 16.89 18.56 1.40
CA ILE A 79 17.05 17.22 1.98
C ILE A 79 18.53 16.91 2.25
N ALA A 80 19.41 17.23 1.29
CA ALA A 80 20.84 17.02 1.43
C ALA A 80 21.44 17.89 2.57
N ALA A 81 21.02 19.16 2.67
CA ALA A 81 21.43 20.06 3.74
C ALA A 81 21.00 19.56 5.12
N MET A 82 19.75 19.12 5.27
CA MET A 82 19.25 18.54 6.51
C MET A 82 19.97 17.22 6.87
N THR A 83 20.21 16.35 5.89
CA THR A 83 20.95 15.10 6.08
C THR A 83 22.37 15.36 6.58
N LEU A 84 23.08 16.29 5.92
CA LEU A 84 24.43 16.68 6.27
C LEU A 84 24.52 17.20 7.70
N LEU A 85 23.65 18.15 8.06
CA LEU A 85 23.64 18.77 9.37
C LEU A 85 23.21 17.81 10.47
N THR A 86 22.17 16.99 10.25
CA THR A 86 21.71 16.01 11.24
C THR A 86 22.79 14.97 11.56
N ALA A 87 23.61 14.59 10.58
CA ALA A 87 24.72 13.65 10.78
C ALA A 87 25.89 14.25 11.57
N GLN A 88 26.10 15.56 11.55
CA GLN A 88 27.24 16.23 12.20
C GLN A 88 26.83 16.94 13.51
N ASP A 89 25.70 17.63 13.52
CA ASP A 89 25.21 18.41 14.66
C ASP A 89 23.70 18.66 14.56
N SER A 90 22.92 17.95 15.37
CA SER A 90 21.46 18.06 15.39
C SER A 90 20.96 19.45 15.80
N VAL A 91 21.72 20.20 16.60
CA VAL A 91 21.36 21.56 17.02
C VAL A 91 21.47 22.52 15.83
N GLU A 92 22.53 22.38 15.03
CA GLU A 92 22.70 23.19 13.81
C GLU A 92 21.73 22.76 12.70
N ALA A 93 21.31 21.49 12.65
CA ALA A 93 20.24 21.04 11.77
C ALA A 93 18.90 21.72 12.11
N ASP A 94 18.53 21.77 13.39
CA ASP A 94 17.33 22.47 13.86
C ASP A 94 17.41 23.99 13.63
N ASN A 95 18.61 24.55 13.79
CA ASN A 95 18.87 25.96 13.50
C ASN A 95 18.67 26.30 12.02
N PHE A 96 19.22 25.48 11.12
CA PHE A 96 19.03 25.61 9.67
C PHE A 96 17.55 25.50 9.29
N ARG A 97 16.90 24.44 9.76
CA ARG A 97 15.47 24.19 9.54
C ARG A 97 14.62 25.38 9.94
N THR A 98 14.80 25.86 11.16
CA THR A 98 14.06 27.00 11.72
C THR A 98 14.30 28.26 10.90
N THR A 99 15.54 28.51 10.52
CA THR A 99 15.93 29.68 9.71
C THR A 99 15.24 29.67 8.34
N VAL A 100 15.23 28.52 7.65
CA VAL A 100 14.56 28.41 6.35
C VAL A 100 13.04 28.56 6.51
N LEU A 101 12.43 27.97 7.55
CA LEU A 101 10.99 28.13 7.81
C LEU A 101 10.59 29.58 8.07
N ILE A 102 11.38 30.34 8.85
CA ILE A 102 11.14 31.76 9.06
C ILE A 102 11.27 32.54 7.75
N ALA A 103 12.26 32.22 6.92
CA ALA A 103 12.45 32.86 5.63
C ALA A 103 11.29 32.62 4.65
N ILE A 104 10.79 31.40 4.54
CA ILE A 104 9.64 31.10 3.65
C ILE A 104 8.34 31.70 4.17
N ASP A 105 8.14 31.77 5.49
CA ASP A 105 6.98 32.46 6.07
C ASP A 105 7.03 33.97 5.76
N ALA A 106 8.19 34.63 5.97
CA ALA A 106 8.40 36.04 5.62
C ALA A 106 8.19 36.31 4.11
N ALA A 107 8.59 35.37 3.24
CA ALA A 107 8.31 35.44 1.81
C ALA A 107 6.82 35.32 1.50
N GLY A 108 6.12 34.40 2.15
CA GLY A 108 4.68 34.19 1.98
C GLY A 108 3.82 35.38 2.40
N GLN A 109 4.22 36.08 3.44
CA GLN A 109 3.52 37.26 3.99
C GLN A 109 3.88 38.59 3.30
N ALA A 110 4.83 38.61 2.37
CA ALA A 110 5.28 39.83 1.70
C ALA A 110 4.26 40.46 0.72
N GLY A 111 3.14 39.78 0.43
CA GLY A 111 2.03 40.27 -0.38
C GLY A 111 0.99 41.08 0.39
N LYS A 112 0.07 41.76 -0.34
CA LYS A 112 -1.12 42.36 0.27
C LYS A 112 -2.24 41.28 0.28
N GLY A 113 -2.58 40.76 1.45
CA GLY A 113 -3.60 39.73 1.65
C GLY A 113 -3.01 38.34 1.91
N ASP A 114 -3.88 37.31 2.01
CA ASP A 114 -3.46 35.93 2.26
C ASP A 114 -2.59 35.36 1.14
N PRO A 115 -1.64 34.46 1.45
CA PRO A 115 -0.81 33.81 0.44
C PRO A 115 -1.65 33.06 -0.60
N SER A 116 -1.22 33.10 -1.87
CA SER A 116 -1.91 32.37 -2.93
C SER A 116 -1.89 30.86 -2.69
N PRO A 117 -2.85 30.07 -3.25
CA PRO A 117 -2.81 28.61 -3.17
C PRO A 117 -1.48 28.02 -3.66
N ALA A 118 -0.88 28.59 -4.70
CA ALA A 118 0.42 28.17 -5.22
C ALA A 118 1.56 28.45 -4.23
N THR A 119 1.56 29.60 -3.58
CA THR A 119 2.53 29.97 -2.54
C THR A 119 2.41 29.05 -1.32
N THR A 120 1.17 28.76 -0.88
CA THR A 120 0.91 27.86 0.24
C THR A 120 1.35 26.42 -0.08
N ALA A 121 1.06 25.93 -1.29
CA ALA A 121 1.50 24.61 -1.73
C ALA A 121 3.04 24.49 -1.80
N MET A 122 3.72 25.53 -2.27
CA MET A 122 5.18 25.55 -2.32
C MET A 122 5.80 25.57 -0.92
N ALA A 123 5.27 26.37 0.01
CA ALA A 123 5.71 26.37 1.41
C ALA A 123 5.60 24.98 2.04
N ARG A 124 4.51 24.25 1.79
CA ARG A 124 4.34 22.86 2.26
C ARG A 124 5.39 21.91 1.68
N LYS A 125 5.72 22.02 0.39
CA LYS A 125 6.77 21.20 -0.24
C LYS A 125 8.15 21.46 0.37
N ILE A 126 8.49 22.71 0.62
CA ILE A 126 9.74 23.09 1.28
C ILE A 126 9.79 22.55 2.70
N THR A 127 8.71 22.69 3.48
CA THR A 127 8.62 22.12 4.84
C THR A 127 8.80 20.60 4.82
N ALA A 128 8.13 19.91 3.92
CA ALA A 128 8.26 18.46 3.77
C ALA A 128 9.70 18.02 3.42
N ALA A 129 10.40 18.78 2.60
CA ALA A 129 11.81 18.52 2.27
C ALA A 129 12.75 18.74 3.48
N LEU A 130 12.46 19.72 4.35
CA LEU A 130 13.21 19.96 5.59
C LEU A 130 12.93 18.89 6.65
N ASP A 131 11.76 18.25 6.63
CA ASP A 131 11.34 17.21 7.58
C ASP A 131 11.68 15.79 7.11
N ALA A 132 12.20 15.62 5.90
CA ALA A 132 12.56 14.31 5.36
C ALA A 132 13.72 13.69 6.16
N PRO A 133 13.59 12.47 6.73
CA PRO A 133 14.69 11.82 7.45
C PRO A 133 15.86 11.53 6.50
N GLY A 134 17.06 11.83 6.97
CA GLY A 134 18.29 11.73 6.19
C GLY A 134 18.58 10.33 5.67
N ALA A 135 18.52 10.17 4.36
CA ALA A 135 19.11 9.01 3.70
C ALA A 135 20.63 9.21 3.62
N VAL A 136 21.40 8.29 4.19
CA VAL A 136 22.86 8.29 4.14
C VAL A 136 23.30 8.06 2.68
N ILE A 137 23.86 9.10 2.05
CA ILE A 137 24.52 8.94 0.75
C ILE A 137 25.94 8.44 1.01
N ALA A 138 26.16 7.14 0.81
CA ALA A 138 27.50 6.58 0.70
C ALA A 138 28.05 6.88 -0.70
N ASP A 139 29.21 7.56 -0.74
CA ASP A 139 29.92 7.94 -1.94
C ASP A 139 30.54 6.71 -2.59
N SER A 140 30.02 6.29 -3.75
CA SER A 140 30.81 5.65 -4.83
C SER A 140 29.94 5.44 -6.06
N VAL A 141 30.18 6.30 -7.07
CA VAL A 141 29.59 6.19 -8.40
C VAL A 141 30.19 4.98 -9.09
N VAL A 142 29.39 3.92 -9.22
CA VAL A 142 29.47 2.97 -10.34
C VAL A 142 28.10 2.98 -10.99
N GLU A 143 27.98 3.60 -12.16
CA GLU A 143 26.78 3.52 -12.97
C GLU A 143 26.50 2.06 -13.34
N PRO A 144 25.40 1.45 -12.91
CA PRO A 144 24.87 0.26 -13.55
C PRO A 144 24.07 0.70 -14.77
N LYS A 145 24.48 0.23 -15.94
CA LYS A 145 23.74 0.42 -17.18
C LYS A 145 22.35 -0.19 -17.04
N GLY A 146 21.31 0.65 -17.15
CA GLY A 146 20.06 0.21 -17.71
C GLY A 146 18.90 -0.11 -16.76
N VAL A 147 18.70 0.61 -15.65
CA VAL A 147 17.39 0.61 -14.93
C VAL A 147 16.70 1.93 -15.25
N ALA A 148 15.59 1.86 -15.98
CA ALA A 148 14.76 3.04 -16.26
C ALA A 148 14.23 3.58 -14.93
N ALA A 149 14.39 4.89 -14.68
CA ALA A 149 13.79 5.54 -13.53
C ALA A 149 12.28 5.32 -13.55
N LEU A 150 11.66 5.01 -12.39
CA LEU A 150 10.20 5.00 -12.28
C LEU A 150 9.68 6.33 -12.81
N ASP A 151 8.86 6.26 -13.86
CA ASP A 151 8.29 7.47 -14.45
C ASP A 151 7.09 7.90 -13.60
N TYR A 152 7.36 8.71 -12.59
CA TYR A 152 6.34 9.23 -11.68
C TYR A 152 5.18 9.93 -12.39
N PRO A 153 5.38 10.69 -13.49
CA PRO A 153 4.29 11.22 -14.30
C PRO A 153 3.37 10.13 -14.88
N LEU A 154 3.90 8.98 -15.32
CA LEU A 154 3.09 7.87 -15.83
C LEU A 154 2.27 7.21 -14.73
N LEU A 155 2.82 7.05 -13.52
CA LEU A 155 2.07 6.52 -12.38
C LEU A 155 0.91 7.46 -11.99
N GLN A 156 1.14 8.77 -11.90
CA GLN A 156 0.06 9.72 -11.60
C GLN A 156 -1.01 9.71 -12.68
N GLN A 157 -0.64 9.63 -13.97
CA GLN A 157 -1.60 9.52 -15.06
C GLN A 157 -2.37 8.19 -14.98
N ALA A 158 -1.71 7.08 -14.61
CA ALA A 158 -2.37 5.81 -14.40
C ALA A 158 -3.44 5.88 -13.30
N LEU A 159 -3.18 6.60 -12.19
CA LEU A 159 -4.19 6.81 -11.15
C LEU A 159 -5.40 7.60 -11.65
N ILE A 160 -5.18 8.65 -12.44
CA ILE A 160 -6.26 9.44 -13.04
C ILE A 160 -7.10 8.56 -13.97
N ASP A 161 -6.47 7.78 -14.83
CA ASP A 161 -7.17 6.89 -15.76
C ASP A 161 -7.97 5.80 -15.03
N ILE A 162 -7.48 5.33 -13.88
CA ILE A 162 -8.21 4.41 -13.00
C ILE A 162 -9.48 5.06 -12.45
N VAL A 163 -9.38 6.29 -11.97
CA VAL A 163 -10.55 7.06 -11.50
C VAL A 163 -11.55 7.28 -12.65
N ASP A 164 -11.07 7.64 -13.84
CA ASP A 164 -11.89 7.83 -15.03
C ASP A 164 -12.61 6.55 -15.47
N SER A 165 -12.09 5.36 -15.10
CA SER A 165 -12.75 4.07 -15.33
C SER A 165 -13.92 3.78 -14.40
N GLY A 166 -14.19 4.65 -13.39
CA GLY A 166 -15.31 4.55 -12.46
C GLY A 166 -14.94 4.25 -11.01
N ILE A 167 -13.64 4.11 -10.68
CA ILE A 167 -13.16 4.02 -9.31
C ILE A 167 -13.32 5.40 -8.65
N THR A 168 -13.88 5.47 -7.43
CA THR A 168 -14.13 6.73 -6.73
C THR A 168 -12.84 7.41 -6.30
N GLY A 169 -11.90 6.63 -5.79
CA GLY A 169 -10.59 7.13 -5.39
C GLY A 169 -9.57 6.01 -5.20
N ILE A 170 -8.31 6.36 -5.33
CA ILE A 170 -7.18 5.44 -5.20
C ILE A 170 -5.99 6.14 -4.54
N THR A 171 -5.30 5.40 -3.69
CA THR A 171 -3.94 5.73 -3.20
C THR A 171 -3.00 4.62 -3.61
N LEU A 172 -1.86 4.97 -4.18
CA LEU A 172 -0.82 4.05 -4.64
C LEU A 172 0.51 4.38 -3.94
N ARG A 173 1.19 3.34 -3.48
CA ARG A 173 2.56 3.40 -2.96
C ARG A 173 3.40 2.40 -3.74
N VAL A 174 4.51 2.88 -4.29
CA VAL A 174 5.53 2.06 -4.97
C VAL A 174 6.86 2.29 -4.27
N HIS A 175 7.56 1.21 -3.98
CA HIS A 175 8.91 1.26 -3.41
C HIS A 175 9.83 0.39 -4.25
N ASP A 176 11.03 0.90 -4.54
CA ASP A 176 12.13 0.17 -5.17
C ASP A 176 13.50 0.65 -4.65
N GLU A 177 14.58 0.21 -5.25
CA GLU A 177 15.96 0.57 -4.90
C GLU A 177 16.27 2.08 -4.96
N ARG A 178 15.45 2.86 -5.67
CA ARG A 178 15.59 4.32 -5.81
C ARG A 178 14.83 5.09 -4.74
N GLY A 179 13.94 4.43 -4.00
CA GLY A 179 13.14 5.02 -2.94
C GLY A 179 11.65 4.73 -3.05
N GLU A 180 10.85 5.62 -2.52
CA GLU A 180 9.40 5.49 -2.44
C GLU A 180 8.70 6.59 -3.25
N TRP A 181 7.65 6.19 -3.95
CA TRP A 181 6.68 7.11 -4.55
C TRP A 181 5.30 6.84 -3.99
N VAL A 182 4.56 7.92 -3.66
CA VAL A 182 3.17 7.82 -3.19
C VAL A 182 2.33 8.87 -3.89
N GLY A 183 1.19 8.47 -4.43
CA GLY A 183 0.22 9.36 -5.06
C GLY A 183 -1.20 8.96 -4.77
N SER A 184 -2.13 9.90 -4.99
CA SER A 184 -3.57 9.67 -4.90
C SER A 184 -4.29 10.34 -6.08
N ALA A 185 -5.50 9.86 -6.37
CA ALA A 185 -6.41 10.47 -7.33
C ALA A 185 -7.86 10.15 -6.95
N GLY A 186 -8.80 10.95 -7.48
CA GLY A 186 -10.21 10.82 -7.19
C GLY A 186 -10.59 11.47 -5.86
N VAL A 187 -11.64 10.96 -5.21
CA VAL A 187 -12.16 11.54 -3.98
C VAL A 187 -12.28 10.51 -2.86
N SER A 188 -12.03 10.94 -1.63
CA SER A 188 -12.20 10.12 -0.43
C SER A 188 -13.67 9.84 -0.12
N LYS A 189 -14.57 10.76 -0.50
CA LYS A 189 -16.00 10.67 -0.24
C LYS A 189 -16.80 11.29 -1.38
N LEU A 190 -17.85 10.60 -1.80
CA LEU A 190 -18.73 11.10 -2.87
C LEU A 190 -19.36 12.45 -2.47
N GLY A 191 -19.27 13.41 -3.40
CA GLY A 191 -19.79 14.76 -3.21
C GLY A 191 -18.84 15.71 -2.46
N GLU A 192 -17.68 15.26 -2.03
CA GLU A 192 -16.63 16.07 -1.41
C GLU A 192 -15.36 16.08 -2.26
N PRO A 193 -14.64 17.22 -2.38
CA PRO A 193 -13.50 17.33 -3.30
C PRO A 193 -12.16 16.79 -2.72
N ALA A 194 -12.16 16.30 -1.48
CA ALA A 194 -10.94 15.84 -0.82
C ALA A 194 -10.45 14.51 -1.44
N GLU A 195 -9.17 14.45 -1.81
CA GLU A 195 -8.53 13.21 -2.26
C GLU A 195 -8.45 12.16 -1.15
N PRO A 196 -8.32 10.86 -1.51
CA PRO A 196 -8.06 9.80 -0.53
C PRO A 196 -6.78 10.10 0.27
N PRO A 197 -6.81 9.89 1.60
CA PRO A 197 -5.64 10.14 2.44
C PRO A 197 -4.54 9.12 2.13
N ILE A 198 -3.31 9.61 1.93
CA ILE A 198 -2.14 8.80 1.52
C ILE A 198 -1.87 7.61 2.46
N ASP A 199 -1.99 7.83 3.77
CA ASP A 199 -1.85 6.80 4.80
C ASP A 199 -3.22 6.44 5.42
N GLY A 200 -4.28 6.52 4.61
CA GLY A 200 -5.63 6.17 5.03
C GLY A 200 -5.82 4.69 5.29
N HIS A 201 -6.65 4.39 6.28
CA HIS A 201 -7.04 3.02 6.58
C HIS A 201 -8.02 2.50 5.52
N VAL A 202 -7.87 1.25 5.15
CA VAL A 202 -8.72 0.56 4.18
C VAL A 202 -8.99 -0.87 4.63
N ARG A 203 -10.16 -1.42 4.33
CA ARG A 203 -10.41 -2.85 4.46
C ARG A 203 -9.66 -3.56 3.34
N ILE A 204 -8.70 -4.41 3.73
CA ILE A 204 -7.76 -5.03 2.78
C ILE A 204 -8.28 -6.33 2.17
N GLY A 205 -9.48 -6.77 2.57
CA GLY A 205 -10.07 -7.99 2.04
C GLY A 205 -9.10 -9.17 2.09
N SER A 206 -9.05 -9.94 1.03
CA SER A 206 -8.27 -11.19 0.98
C SER A 206 -6.75 -11.04 1.12
N ASN A 207 -6.17 -9.83 1.14
CA ASN A 207 -4.79 -9.65 1.60
C ASN A 207 -4.58 -10.21 3.03
N THR A 208 -5.65 -10.25 3.85
CA THR A 208 -5.70 -10.90 5.16
C THR A 208 -5.17 -12.33 5.11
N LYS A 209 -5.41 -13.06 4.01
CA LYS A 209 -4.96 -14.45 3.87
C LYS A 209 -3.45 -14.60 3.92
N THR A 210 -2.72 -13.67 3.34
CA THR A 210 -1.26 -13.68 3.41
C THR A 210 -0.77 -13.49 4.85
N PHE A 211 -1.40 -12.61 5.62
CA PHE A 211 -1.11 -12.44 7.06
C PHE A 211 -1.44 -13.72 7.85
N THR A 212 -2.63 -14.29 7.63
CA THR A 212 -3.05 -15.52 8.33
C THR A 212 -2.14 -16.70 7.98
N ALA A 213 -1.76 -16.87 6.71
CA ALA A 213 -0.85 -17.92 6.28
C ALA A 213 0.56 -17.73 6.87
N THR A 214 1.07 -16.49 6.90
CA THR A 214 2.34 -16.17 7.56
C THR A 214 2.31 -16.56 9.03
N LEU A 215 1.22 -16.27 9.74
CA LEU A 215 1.05 -16.64 11.14
C LEU A 215 1.03 -18.17 11.35
N VAL A 216 0.31 -18.91 10.50
CA VAL A 216 0.34 -20.39 10.54
C VAL A 216 1.76 -20.91 10.28
N LEU A 217 2.47 -20.37 9.30
CA LEU A 217 3.84 -20.80 8.98
C LEU A 217 4.85 -20.45 10.08
N GLN A 218 4.65 -19.36 10.83
CA GLN A 218 5.44 -19.08 12.03
C GLN A 218 5.19 -20.12 13.12
N LEU A 219 3.94 -20.55 13.31
CA LEU A 219 3.62 -21.64 14.24
C LEU A 219 4.17 -23.00 13.78
N VAL A 220 4.30 -23.20 12.45
CA VAL A 220 5.03 -24.36 11.89
C VAL A 220 6.52 -24.27 12.23
N ALA A 221 7.15 -23.10 12.07
CA ALA A 221 8.54 -22.89 12.45
C ALA A 221 8.80 -23.11 13.95
N GLU A 222 7.82 -22.78 14.80
CA GLU A 222 7.84 -23.07 16.25
C GLU A 222 7.60 -24.56 16.57
N GLY A 223 7.31 -25.41 15.58
CA GLY A 223 6.98 -26.85 15.77
C GLY A 223 5.62 -27.12 16.44
N ARG A 224 4.74 -26.13 16.48
CA ARG A 224 3.39 -26.21 17.08
C ARG A 224 2.33 -26.75 16.12
N ILE A 225 2.55 -26.57 14.85
CA ILE A 225 1.72 -27.07 13.75
C ILE A 225 2.62 -27.85 12.79
N ALA A 226 2.15 -28.99 12.29
CA ALA A 226 2.80 -29.68 11.18
C ALA A 226 2.00 -29.39 9.88
N LEU A 227 2.68 -28.85 8.87
CA LEU A 227 2.05 -28.38 7.65
C LEU A 227 1.29 -29.48 6.88
N ASP A 228 1.80 -30.71 6.94
CA ASP A 228 1.23 -31.86 6.26
C ASP A 228 0.42 -32.79 7.20
N ALA A 229 0.16 -32.36 8.44
CA ALA A 229 -0.72 -33.09 9.35
C ALA A 229 -2.20 -32.89 8.99
N PRO A 230 -3.07 -33.88 9.26
CA PRO A 230 -4.50 -33.74 9.14
C PRO A 230 -5.03 -32.58 10.00
N VAL A 231 -5.90 -31.76 9.43
CA VAL A 231 -6.57 -30.68 10.21
C VAL A 231 -7.48 -31.28 11.28
N ALA A 232 -8.04 -32.46 11.04
CA ALA A 232 -8.86 -33.21 11.99
C ALA A 232 -8.15 -33.52 13.32
N ASP A 233 -6.81 -33.67 13.31
CA ASP A 233 -6.03 -33.87 14.54
C ASP A 233 -6.08 -32.67 15.48
N TYR A 234 -6.22 -31.47 14.94
CA TYR A 234 -6.30 -30.22 15.70
C TYR A 234 -7.74 -29.79 15.99
N LEU A 235 -8.65 -30.05 15.05
CA LEU A 235 -10.05 -29.59 15.07
C LEU A 235 -11.03 -30.77 14.95
N PRO A 236 -10.97 -31.78 15.88
CA PRO A 236 -11.80 -32.99 15.78
C PRO A 236 -13.31 -32.70 15.87
N GLU A 237 -13.72 -31.56 16.40
CA GLU A 237 -15.12 -31.14 16.55
C GLU A 237 -15.85 -30.84 15.21
N PHE A 238 -15.11 -30.80 14.11
CA PHE A 238 -15.68 -30.56 12.78
C PHE A 238 -15.81 -31.83 11.92
N GLU A 239 -15.27 -32.95 12.37
CA GLU A 239 -15.33 -34.22 11.63
C GLU A 239 -14.86 -34.09 10.18
N LEU A 240 -13.76 -33.34 9.98
CA LEU A 240 -13.16 -33.13 8.66
C LEU A 240 -12.60 -34.45 8.10
N ASP A 241 -12.58 -34.56 6.77
CA ASP A 241 -11.88 -35.67 6.09
C ASP A 241 -10.40 -35.68 6.54
N GLU A 242 -9.92 -36.81 7.05
CA GLU A 242 -8.56 -36.99 7.58
C GLU A 242 -7.45 -36.76 6.53
N ARG A 243 -7.79 -36.71 5.25
CA ARG A 243 -6.87 -36.39 4.16
C ARG A 243 -6.60 -34.92 4.01
N ILE A 244 -7.44 -34.03 4.59
CA ILE A 244 -7.29 -32.60 4.51
C ILE A 244 -6.16 -32.17 5.45
N THR A 245 -5.05 -31.68 4.87
CA THR A 245 -3.90 -31.18 5.61
C THR A 245 -3.96 -29.68 5.82
N VAL A 246 -3.16 -29.15 6.75
CA VAL A 246 -3.00 -27.70 6.96
C VAL A 246 -2.51 -27.02 5.66
N ARG A 247 -1.59 -27.65 4.94
CA ARG A 247 -1.13 -27.19 3.61
C ARG A 247 -2.28 -26.98 2.64
N MET A 248 -3.19 -27.95 2.57
CA MET A 248 -4.34 -27.89 1.66
C MET A 248 -5.29 -26.74 1.99
N LEU A 249 -5.43 -26.37 3.26
CA LEU A 249 -6.18 -25.16 3.63
C LEU A 249 -5.52 -23.91 3.06
N LEU A 250 -4.21 -23.72 3.34
CA LEU A 250 -3.50 -22.52 2.91
C LEU A 250 -3.39 -22.39 1.40
N GLN A 251 -3.42 -23.54 0.67
CA GLN A 251 -3.23 -23.61 -0.79
C GLN A 251 -4.54 -23.70 -1.58
N HIS A 252 -5.70 -23.80 -0.90
CA HIS A 252 -7.02 -23.98 -1.54
C HIS A 252 -7.20 -25.28 -2.33
N THR A 253 -6.57 -26.37 -1.86
CA THR A 253 -6.68 -27.72 -2.43
C THR A 253 -7.45 -28.70 -1.54
N SER A 254 -8.12 -28.20 -0.50
CA SER A 254 -8.88 -29.04 0.46
C SER A 254 -10.18 -29.62 -0.11
N GLY A 255 -10.77 -29.00 -1.13
CA GLY A 255 -12.09 -29.33 -1.65
C GLY A 255 -13.26 -28.89 -0.76
N VAL A 256 -13.03 -28.25 0.38
CA VAL A 256 -14.09 -27.78 1.29
C VAL A 256 -14.91 -26.68 0.61
N PHE A 257 -16.25 -26.83 0.65
CA PHE A 257 -17.20 -25.86 0.11
C PHE A 257 -16.93 -24.44 0.63
N ASN A 258 -16.99 -23.45 -0.25
CA ASN A 258 -16.83 -22.05 0.13
C ASN A 258 -18.12 -21.49 0.72
N PHE A 259 -18.14 -21.17 2.01
CA PHE A 259 -19.34 -20.65 2.69
C PHE A 259 -19.88 -19.34 2.09
N THR A 260 -19.08 -18.61 1.31
CA THR A 260 -19.53 -17.39 0.61
C THR A 260 -20.28 -17.72 -0.70
N GLY A 261 -20.35 -18.98 -1.08
CA GLY A 261 -21.00 -19.48 -2.29
C GLY A 261 -20.00 -20.06 -3.29
N GLU A 262 -20.52 -20.93 -4.17
CA GLU A 262 -19.75 -21.60 -5.20
C GLU A 262 -20.32 -21.34 -6.59
N TYR A 263 -19.41 -21.12 -7.54
CA TYR A 263 -19.70 -21.00 -8.96
C TYR A 263 -19.05 -22.17 -9.70
N TYR A 264 -19.83 -22.94 -10.44
CA TYR A 264 -19.35 -24.10 -11.18
C TYR A 264 -19.20 -23.79 -12.68
N PRO A 265 -18.29 -24.45 -13.39
CA PRO A 265 -18.06 -24.20 -14.82
C PRO A 265 -19.30 -24.43 -15.72
N ASP A 266 -20.25 -25.23 -15.26
CA ASP A 266 -21.53 -25.49 -15.95
C ASP A 266 -22.56 -24.37 -15.76
N GLY A 267 -22.20 -23.31 -15.04
CA GLY A 267 -23.08 -22.18 -14.71
C GLY A 267 -23.92 -22.39 -13.45
N THR A 268 -23.78 -23.53 -12.77
CA THR A 268 -24.46 -23.78 -11.49
C THR A 268 -23.91 -22.81 -10.42
N VAL A 269 -24.82 -22.17 -9.69
CA VAL A 269 -24.49 -21.32 -8.54
C VAL A 269 -25.10 -21.92 -7.29
N VAL A 270 -24.28 -22.22 -6.29
CA VAL A 270 -24.75 -22.63 -4.96
C VAL A 270 -24.53 -21.47 -4.00
N PRO A 271 -25.60 -20.83 -3.51
CA PRO A 271 -25.47 -19.67 -2.64
C PRO A 271 -24.83 -20.04 -1.30
N GLY A 272 -24.05 -19.10 -0.77
CA GLY A 272 -23.48 -19.17 0.58
C GLY A 272 -24.35 -18.44 1.61
N ILE A 273 -23.68 -17.78 2.55
CA ILE A 273 -24.35 -16.96 3.57
C ILE A 273 -24.93 -15.66 2.97
N PRO A 274 -25.98 -15.08 3.58
CA PRO A 274 -26.56 -13.81 3.12
C PRO A 274 -25.66 -12.59 3.24
N ALA A 275 -24.48 -12.72 3.82
CA ALA A 275 -23.51 -11.64 3.97
C ALA A 275 -22.62 -11.42 2.73
N THR A 276 -22.72 -12.28 1.73
CA THR A 276 -22.06 -12.04 0.44
C THR A 276 -22.74 -10.86 -0.24
N PRO A 277 -22.00 -9.85 -0.73
CA PRO A 277 -22.58 -8.68 -1.39
C PRO A 277 -23.52 -9.09 -2.52
N ALA A 278 -24.81 -9.02 -2.26
CA ALA A 278 -25.89 -9.45 -3.16
C ALA A 278 -27.12 -8.56 -2.96
N GLY A 279 -27.05 -7.34 -3.49
CA GLY A 279 -28.16 -6.39 -3.48
C GLY A 279 -28.55 -5.93 -2.08
N LYS A 280 -29.84 -5.60 -1.94
CA LYS A 280 -30.41 -5.07 -0.68
C LYS A 280 -30.23 -6.01 0.51
N GLN A 281 -30.31 -7.32 0.29
CA GLN A 281 -30.19 -8.30 1.37
C GLN A 281 -28.84 -8.18 2.10
N TRP A 282 -27.74 -7.96 1.36
CA TRP A 282 -26.46 -7.72 1.97
C TRP A 282 -26.45 -6.41 2.78
N VAL A 283 -26.96 -5.33 2.21
CA VAL A 283 -27.03 -4.01 2.89
C VAL A 283 -27.77 -4.11 4.22
N ASP A 284 -28.90 -4.82 4.25
CA ASP A 284 -29.70 -5.01 5.47
C ASP A 284 -28.96 -5.86 6.52
N ASN A 285 -28.20 -6.86 6.09
CA ASN A 285 -27.46 -7.79 6.96
C ASN A 285 -26.03 -7.36 7.29
N ARG A 286 -25.52 -6.24 6.77
CA ARG A 286 -24.11 -5.88 6.89
C ARG A 286 -23.57 -5.69 8.32
N PHE A 287 -24.45 -5.61 9.31
CA PHE A 287 -24.09 -5.55 10.74
C PHE A 287 -24.29 -6.86 11.49
N HIS A 288 -24.75 -7.92 10.82
CA HIS A 288 -24.92 -9.22 11.45
C HIS A 288 -23.57 -9.81 11.86
N SER A 289 -23.52 -10.42 13.06
CA SER A 289 -22.32 -11.10 13.55
C SER A 289 -22.39 -12.58 13.27
N TYR A 290 -21.33 -13.13 12.70
CA TYR A 290 -21.13 -14.56 12.46
C TYR A 290 -20.04 -15.10 13.37
N ARG A 291 -20.24 -16.31 13.92
CA ARG A 291 -19.18 -17.02 14.61
C ARG A 291 -18.40 -17.88 13.59
N PRO A 292 -17.07 -18.00 13.74
CA PRO A 292 -16.26 -18.81 12.84
C PRO A 292 -16.76 -20.24 12.68
N GLU A 293 -17.19 -20.88 13.77
CA GLU A 293 -17.71 -22.26 13.77
C GLU A 293 -19.02 -22.38 12.97
N GLU A 294 -19.86 -21.36 12.95
CA GLU A 294 -21.11 -21.36 12.16
C GLU A 294 -20.79 -21.35 10.66
N LEU A 295 -19.80 -20.56 10.24
CA LEU A 295 -19.36 -20.49 8.85
C LEU A 295 -18.80 -21.85 8.38
N VAL A 296 -17.96 -22.48 9.20
CA VAL A 296 -17.41 -23.82 8.91
C VAL A 296 -18.52 -24.86 8.86
N ARG A 297 -19.44 -24.91 9.83
CA ARG A 297 -20.54 -25.89 9.84
C ARG A 297 -21.47 -25.71 8.65
N LEU A 298 -21.73 -24.48 8.22
CA LEU A 298 -22.48 -24.23 6.99
C LEU A 298 -21.76 -24.83 5.78
N ALA A 299 -20.45 -24.59 5.65
CA ALA A 299 -19.68 -25.15 4.55
C ALA A 299 -19.69 -26.70 4.56
N LEU A 300 -19.49 -27.31 5.71
CA LEU A 300 -19.49 -28.76 5.88
C LEU A 300 -20.89 -29.41 5.72
N SER A 301 -21.96 -28.62 5.80
CA SER A 301 -23.32 -29.11 5.48
C SER A 301 -23.56 -29.28 3.98
N LYS A 302 -22.63 -28.82 3.13
CA LYS A 302 -22.68 -28.91 1.67
C LYS A 302 -21.71 -30.00 1.18
N PRO A 303 -21.95 -30.58 0.01
CA PRO A 303 -20.99 -31.51 -0.59
C PRO A 303 -19.63 -30.83 -0.79
N ALA A 304 -18.55 -31.58 -0.60
CA ALA A 304 -17.23 -31.13 -1.01
C ALA A 304 -17.19 -30.83 -2.51
N ARG A 305 -16.39 -29.87 -2.92
CA ARG A 305 -16.25 -29.46 -4.32
C ARG A 305 -15.50 -30.52 -5.15
N PHE A 306 -14.51 -31.16 -4.53
CA PHE A 306 -13.68 -32.22 -5.07
C PHE A 306 -13.00 -32.98 -3.92
N GLU A 307 -12.40 -34.13 -4.22
CA GLU A 307 -11.61 -34.91 -3.26
C GLU A 307 -10.36 -34.17 -2.83
N PRO A 308 -9.99 -34.19 -1.52
CA PRO A 308 -8.83 -33.45 -1.02
C PRO A 308 -7.56 -33.69 -1.85
N GLY A 309 -6.90 -32.61 -2.26
CA GLY A 309 -5.64 -32.62 -3.01
C GLY A 309 -5.77 -32.90 -4.52
N THR A 310 -6.97 -33.11 -5.07
CA THR A 310 -7.14 -33.50 -6.48
C THR A 310 -7.35 -32.33 -7.44
N ASP A 311 -7.73 -31.14 -6.91
CA ASP A 311 -8.00 -29.95 -7.71
C ASP A 311 -7.76 -28.69 -6.87
N TRP A 312 -7.98 -27.52 -7.46
CA TRP A 312 -7.86 -26.22 -6.83
C TRP A 312 -9.18 -25.43 -6.91
N SER A 313 -9.65 -24.92 -5.79
CA SER A 313 -10.75 -23.95 -5.76
C SER A 313 -10.63 -23.03 -4.57
N TYR A 314 -10.63 -21.73 -4.83
CA TYR A 314 -10.57 -20.71 -3.81
C TYR A 314 -11.74 -20.83 -2.83
N SER A 315 -11.44 -21.01 -1.54
CA SER A 315 -12.46 -21.14 -0.50
C SER A 315 -12.10 -20.35 0.74
N ASN A 316 -12.96 -19.40 1.11
CA ASN A 316 -12.82 -18.64 2.35
C ASN A 316 -12.92 -19.52 3.60
N THR A 317 -13.63 -20.66 3.52
CA THR A 317 -13.75 -21.63 4.60
C THR A 317 -12.40 -22.15 5.07
N ASN A 318 -11.44 -22.30 4.15
CA ASN A 318 -10.09 -22.74 4.48
C ASN A 318 -9.40 -21.81 5.48
N TYR A 319 -9.61 -20.51 5.35
CA TYR A 319 -8.97 -19.50 6.22
C TYR A 319 -9.72 -19.28 7.54
N VAL A 320 -11.02 -19.60 7.57
CA VAL A 320 -11.74 -19.73 8.85
C VAL A 320 -11.27 -20.94 9.63
N LEU A 321 -11.02 -22.09 8.96
CA LEU A 321 -10.40 -23.26 9.58
C LEU A 321 -8.97 -22.95 10.07
N ALA A 322 -8.17 -22.22 9.27
CA ALA A 322 -6.84 -21.78 9.68
C ALA A 322 -6.89 -20.87 10.93
N ARG A 323 -7.88 -19.97 11.04
CA ARG A 323 -8.14 -19.19 12.25
C ARG A 323 -8.38 -20.09 13.46
N LEU A 324 -9.34 -21.00 13.34
CA LEU A 324 -9.69 -21.92 14.44
C LEU A 324 -8.50 -22.80 14.86
N LEU A 325 -7.69 -23.22 13.88
CA LEU A 325 -6.44 -23.92 14.14
C LEU A 325 -5.46 -23.08 14.97
N ILE A 326 -5.23 -21.82 14.59
CA ILE A 326 -4.37 -20.89 15.33
C ILE A 326 -4.89 -20.75 16.76
N GLU A 327 -6.17 -20.45 16.94
CA GLU A 327 -6.79 -20.24 18.25
C GLU A 327 -6.71 -21.50 19.13
N LYS A 328 -6.93 -22.69 18.53
CA LYS A 328 -6.83 -23.97 19.22
C LYS A 328 -5.42 -24.27 19.73
N VAL A 329 -4.43 -24.09 18.85
CA VAL A 329 -3.04 -24.42 19.15
C VAL A 329 -2.42 -23.41 20.11
N THR A 330 -2.79 -22.14 20.02
CA THR A 330 -2.18 -21.07 20.83
C THR A 330 -2.92 -20.80 22.13
N GLY A 331 -4.23 -21.06 22.18
CA GLY A 331 -5.10 -20.64 23.27
C GLY A 331 -5.37 -19.14 23.30
N ARG A 332 -5.01 -18.40 22.23
CA ARG A 332 -5.20 -16.97 22.07
C ARG A 332 -6.00 -16.67 20.83
N SER A 333 -6.65 -15.51 20.79
CA SER A 333 -7.31 -15.05 19.58
C SER A 333 -6.30 -14.80 18.45
N VAL A 334 -6.75 -14.92 17.20
CA VAL A 334 -5.93 -14.57 16.03
C VAL A 334 -5.42 -13.13 16.12
N ALA A 335 -6.22 -12.19 16.61
CA ALA A 335 -5.81 -10.79 16.76
C ALA A 335 -4.62 -10.63 17.71
N GLU A 336 -4.62 -11.34 18.85
CA GLU A 336 -3.50 -11.34 19.81
C GLU A 336 -2.24 -11.97 19.21
N GLU A 337 -2.37 -13.11 18.53
CA GLU A 337 -1.23 -13.77 17.89
C GLU A 337 -0.69 -12.96 16.71
N MET A 338 -1.57 -12.37 15.90
CA MET A 338 -1.19 -11.47 14.81
C MET A 338 -0.37 -10.28 15.33
N HIS A 339 -0.85 -9.66 16.41
CA HIS A 339 -0.11 -8.57 17.05
C HIS A 339 1.24 -9.04 17.61
N ARG A 340 1.27 -10.19 18.28
CA ARG A 340 2.48 -10.72 18.92
C ARG A 340 3.58 -11.08 17.93
N LEU A 341 3.21 -11.68 16.80
CA LEU A 341 4.17 -12.29 15.87
C LEU A 341 4.45 -11.44 14.62
N ILE A 342 3.52 -10.58 14.23
CA ILE A 342 3.62 -9.82 12.97
C ILE A 342 3.50 -8.31 13.21
N LEU A 343 2.36 -7.83 13.74
CA LEU A 343 2.08 -6.39 13.75
C LEU A 343 2.99 -5.64 14.71
N GLY A 344 3.18 -6.13 15.92
CA GLY A 344 4.06 -5.53 16.93
C GLY A 344 5.54 -5.51 16.50
N PRO A 345 6.14 -6.66 16.11
CA PRO A 345 7.53 -6.72 15.67
C PRO A 345 7.86 -5.84 14.45
N LEU A 346 6.90 -5.64 13.53
CA LEU A 346 7.08 -4.79 12.36
C LEU A 346 6.62 -3.34 12.57
N GLY A 347 6.02 -3.02 13.73
CA GLY A 347 5.50 -1.68 14.01
C GLY A 347 4.30 -1.27 13.14
N LEU A 348 3.45 -2.22 12.69
CA LEU A 348 2.32 -1.98 11.80
C LEU A 348 1.15 -1.35 12.58
N SER A 349 1.29 -0.10 12.97
CA SER A 349 0.34 0.60 13.84
C SER A 349 -1.00 0.94 13.17
N GLY A 350 -1.04 1.01 11.85
CA GLY A 350 -2.25 1.22 11.06
C GLY A 350 -2.97 -0.09 10.69
N THR A 351 -2.49 -1.25 11.18
CA THR A 351 -3.04 -2.56 10.83
C THR A 351 -3.72 -3.20 12.05
N VAL A 352 -4.95 -3.65 11.85
CA VAL A 352 -5.74 -4.35 12.88
C VAL A 352 -6.45 -5.57 12.30
N ALA A 353 -6.64 -6.59 13.14
CA ALA A 353 -7.49 -7.75 12.85
C ALA A 353 -8.79 -7.63 13.67
N PRO A 354 -9.82 -6.94 13.16
CA PRO A 354 -11.08 -6.75 13.88
C PRO A 354 -11.84 -8.06 13.98
N THR A 355 -12.61 -8.25 15.05
CA THR A 355 -13.50 -9.40 15.20
C THR A 355 -14.91 -9.05 14.70
N THR A 356 -15.51 -8.01 15.32
CA THR A 356 -16.86 -7.55 15.04
C THR A 356 -16.96 -6.03 14.97
N GLN A 357 -15.84 -5.32 15.14
CA GLN A 357 -15.79 -3.86 15.09
C GLN A 357 -16.15 -3.37 13.69
N THR A 358 -17.15 -2.51 13.62
CA THR A 358 -17.71 -2.03 12.36
C THR A 358 -17.00 -0.81 11.79
N GLU A 359 -16.34 -0.05 12.65
CA GLU A 359 -15.68 1.21 12.32
C GLU A 359 -14.30 0.98 11.69
N ILE A 360 -13.90 1.94 10.87
CA ILE A 360 -12.52 2.10 10.40
C ILE A 360 -11.96 3.36 11.08
N ALA A 361 -10.72 3.29 11.57
CA ALA A 361 -10.06 4.44 12.17
C ALA A 361 -9.82 5.54 11.13
N GLU A 362 -9.89 6.80 11.58
CA GLU A 362 -9.51 7.95 10.73
C GLU A 362 -7.97 8.05 10.60
N PRO A 363 -7.46 8.58 9.48
CA PRO A 363 -8.21 8.95 8.27
C PRO A 363 -8.53 7.73 7.39
N HIS A 364 -9.64 7.78 6.64
CA HIS A 364 -10.01 6.74 5.67
C HIS A 364 -10.84 7.32 4.51
N ALA A 365 -10.92 6.58 3.41
CA ALA A 365 -11.86 6.86 2.34
C ALA A 365 -13.17 6.08 2.54
N HIS A 366 -14.27 6.60 1.99
CA HIS A 366 -15.60 6.01 2.14
C HIS A 366 -15.88 4.98 1.04
N ALA A 367 -16.50 3.87 1.41
CA ALA A 367 -16.94 2.79 0.53
C ALA A 367 -18.45 2.85 0.30
N TYR A 368 -18.88 2.50 -0.90
CA TYR A 368 -20.30 2.60 -1.27
C TYR A 368 -20.78 1.30 -1.91
N TYR A 369 -22.10 1.08 -1.80
CA TYR A 369 -22.76 -0.03 -2.46
C TYR A 369 -24.04 0.45 -3.15
N ARG A 370 -24.26 0.02 -4.39
CA ARG A 370 -25.42 0.35 -5.20
C ARG A 370 -26.31 -0.87 -5.34
N TYR A 371 -27.60 -0.68 -5.10
CA TYR A 371 -28.62 -1.71 -5.25
C TYR A 371 -29.92 -1.12 -5.77
N GLU A 372 -30.81 -1.98 -6.28
CA GLU A 372 -32.14 -1.59 -6.72
C GLU A 372 -33.17 -1.87 -5.63
N GLU A 373 -34.08 -0.94 -5.38
CA GLU A 373 -35.23 -1.09 -4.51
C GLU A 373 -36.41 -0.35 -5.13
N ASP A 374 -37.53 -1.06 -5.30
CA ASP A 374 -38.77 -0.53 -5.89
C ASP A 374 -38.58 0.09 -7.30
N GLY A 375 -37.64 -0.42 -8.09
CA GLY A 375 -37.31 0.07 -9.43
C GLY A 375 -36.40 1.30 -9.45
N GLU A 376 -35.89 1.73 -8.30
CA GLU A 376 -34.97 2.86 -8.17
C GLU A 376 -33.56 2.37 -7.74
N GLN A 377 -32.53 2.94 -8.38
CA GLN A 377 -31.15 2.72 -7.97
C GLN A 377 -30.81 3.55 -6.73
N LYS A 378 -30.36 2.86 -5.66
CA LYS A 378 -29.93 3.49 -4.42
C LYS A 378 -28.44 3.24 -4.20
N THR A 379 -27.72 4.26 -3.77
CA THR A 379 -26.33 4.18 -3.35
C THR A 379 -26.23 4.51 -1.87
N VAL A 380 -25.64 3.62 -1.09
CA VAL A 380 -25.46 3.78 0.36
C VAL A 380 -23.99 3.71 0.74
N ASP A 381 -23.61 4.46 1.76
CA ASP A 381 -22.31 4.35 2.40
C ASP A 381 -22.25 3.05 3.22
N VAL A 382 -21.27 2.20 2.90
CA VAL A 382 -21.04 0.89 3.53
C VAL A 382 -19.67 0.78 4.17
N THR A 383 -18.99 1.90 4.36
CA THR A 383 -17.71 2.00 5.08
C THR A 383 -17.77 1.22 6.39
N ARG A 384 -18.90 1.36 7.09
CA ARG A 384 -19.21 0.63 8.32
C ARG A 384 -20.00 -0.63 8.03
N HIS A 385 -19.38 -1.77 8.28
CA HIS A 385 -20.02 -3.07 8.30
C HIS A 385 -19.27 -4.03 9.23
N ASN A 386 -19.95 -5.07 9.72
CA ASN A 386 -19.34 -6.08 10.57
C ASN A 386 -18.50 -7.04 9.71
N PRO A 387 -17.18 -7.15 9.96
CA PRO A 387 -16.29 -7.99 9.14
C PRO A 387 -16.35 -9.48 9.47
N SER A 388 -17.07 -9.90 10.52
CA SER A 388 -17.07 -11.30 10.99
C SER A 388 -17.53 -12.32 9.95
N TRP A 389 -18.27 -11.89 8.93
CA TRP A 389 -18.73 -12.76 7.85
C TRP A 389 -17.58 -13.32 6.98
N ILE A 390 -16.40 -12.69 7.00
CA ILE A 390 -15.24 -13.11 6.20
C ILE A 390 -14.02 -13.49 7.06
N SER A 391 -14.21 -13.62 8.34
CA SER A 391 -13.29 -13.96 9.42
C SER A 391 -11.95 -14.58 8.98
N SER A 392 -10.83 -13.89 9.23
CA SER A 392 -9.44 -14.27 8.85
C SER A 392 -9.19 -14.62 7.38
N GLY A 393 -10.22 -14.54 6.56
CA GLY A 393 -10.13 -14.64 5.11
C GLY A 393 -10.15 -13.27 4.43
N GLY A 394 -10.55 -12.20 5.15
CA GLY A 394 -10.70 -10.88 4.52
C GLY A 394 -11.13 -9.76 5.47
N ASP A 395 -10.99 -9.92 6.77
CA ASP A 395 -11.52 -9.02 7.79
C ASP A 395 -10.57 -7.89 8.23
N MET A 396 -9.28 -7.95 7.90
CA MET A 396 -8.31 -6.97 8.38
C MET A 396 -8.46 -5.59 7.73
N ILE A 397 -8.04 -4.58 8.49
CA ILE A 397 -7.89 -3.20 8.07
C ILE A 397 -6.39 -2.88 8.10
N SER A 398 -5.89 -2.13 7.11
CA SER A 398 -4.48 -1.73 7.03
C SER A 398 -4.33 -0.40 6.29
N THR A 399 -3.09 0.02 6.04
CA THR A 399 -2.71 1.14 5.19
C THR A 399 -1.77 0.67 4.09
N THR A 400 -1.60 1.45 3.02
CA THR A 400 -0.63 1.12 1.96
C THR A 400 0.80 1.03 2.50
N ARG A 401 1.15 1.83 3.51
CA ARG A 401 2.44 1.81 4.19
C ARG A 401 2.66 0.50 4.94
N ASP A 402 1.70 0.07 5.74
CA ASP A 402 1.81 -1.15 6.52
C ASP A 402 1.84 -2.39 5.63
N LEU A 403 1.03 -2.41 4.54
CA LEU A 403 1.08 -3.46 3.53
C LEU A 403 2.45 -3.56 2.87
N HIS A 404 3.06 -2.41 2.49
CA HIS A 404 4.43 -2.37 1.98
C HIS A 404 5.42 -2.96 2.99
N THR A 405 5.37 -2.49 4.25
CA THR A 405 6.28 -2.96 5.30
C THR A 405 6.14 -4.46 5.54
N PHE A 406 4.90 -4.96 5.56
CA PHE A 406 4.63 -6.38 5.74
C PHE A 406 5.16 -7.24 4.59
N ILE A 407 4.79 -6.92 3.34
CA ILE A 407 5.19 -7.76 2.21
C ILE A 407 6.69 -7.72 1.96
N SER A 408 7.33 -6.56 2.12
CA SER A 408 8.78 -6.43 2.02
C SER A 408 9.50 -7.24 3.11
N ALA A 409 9.00 -7.20 4.36
CA ALA A 409 9.55 -8.00 5.44
C ALA A 409 9.35 -9.50 5.23
N LEU A 410 8.20 -9.92 4.71
CA LEU A 410 7.90 -11.32 4.38
C LEU A 410 8.86 -11.83 3.30
N MET A 411 8.93 -11.14 2.17
CA MET A 411 9.70 -11.57 1.01
C MET A 411 11.22 -11.46 1.22
N SER A 412 11.68 -10.56 2.10
CA SER A 412 13.10 -10.51 2.51
C SER A 412 13.48 -11.54 3.59
N GLY A 413 12.59 -12.49 3.93
CA GLY A 413 12.86 -13.57 4.89
C GLY A 413 12.91 -13.15 6.35
N LYS A 414 12.40 -11.97 6.71
CA LYS A 414 12.40 -11.50 8.11
C LYS A 414 11.33 -12.16 8.98
N LEU A 415 10.26 -12.68 8.36
CA LEU A 415 9.12 -13.27 9.07
C LEU A 415 9.14 -14.80 9.10
N LEU A 416 9.78 -15.43 8.12
CA LEU A 416 9.81 -16.89 7.96
C LEU A 416 11.23 -17.37 7.69
N PRO A 417 11.60 -18.59 8.15
CA PRO A 417 12.78 -19.28 7.67
C PRO A 417 12.72 -19.49 6.15
N ALA A 418 13.88 -19.45 5.49
CA ALA A 418 13.97 -19.53 4.02
C ALA A 418 13.22 -20.74 3.44
N GLU A 419 13.35 -21.92 4.06
CA GLU A 419 12.66 -23.13 3.62
C GLU A 419 11.12 -23.01 3.63
N LEU A 420 10.56 -22.34 4.63
CA LEU A 420 9.11 -22.09 4.72
C LEU A 420 8.65 -20.99 3.76
N LEU A 421 9.48 -19.98 3.54
CA LEU A 421 9.20 -18.95 2.54
C LEU A 421 9.21 -19.55 1.12
N ASP A 422 10.16 -20.42 0.81
CA ASP A 422 10.21 -21.14 -0.46
C ASP A 422 8.96 -22.01 -0.67
N GLN A 423 8.50 -22.71 0.38
CA GLN A 423 7.26 -23.46 0.33
C GLN A 423 6.04 -22.55 0.15
N MET A 424 6.02 -21.40 0.81
CA MET A 424 4.95 -20.40 0.67
C MET A 424 4.84 -19.89 -0.76
N CYS A 425 5.97 -19.66 -1.42
CA CYS A 425 6.04 -19.15 -2.79
C CYS A 425 6.03 -20.25 -3.87
N THR A 426 6.00 -21.53 -3.50
CA THR A 426 5.89 -22.65 -4.48
C THR A 426 4.45 -22.74 -4.98
N PRO A 427 4.16 -22.43 -6.27
CA PRO A 427 2.79 -22.33 -6.75
C PRO A 427 2.20 -23.70 -7.10
N HIS A 428 0.98 -23.95 -6.64
CA HIS A 428 0.08 -24.94 -7.22
C HIS A 428 -0.59 -24.35 -8.46
N PRO A 429 -0.76 -25.09 -9.57
CA PRO A 429 -1.47 -24.62 -10.75
C PRO A 429 -2.90 -24.19 -10.41
N THR A 430 -3.37 -23.12 -11.04
CA THR A 430 -4.75 -22.63 -10.94
C THR A 430 -5.37 -22.48 -12.32
N PRO A 431 -6.70 -22.42 -12.45
CA PRO A 431 -7.34 -22.13 -13.72
C PRO A 431 -7.17 -20.66 -14.17
N ILE A 432 -6.53 -19.80 -13.35
CA ILE A 432 -6.28 -18.39 -13.69
C ILE A 432 -5.03 -18.30 -14.56
N PRO A 433 -5.11 -17.72 -15.77
CA PRO A 433 -3.94 -17.61 -16.65
C PRO A 433 -2.76 -16.91 -15.99
N ASN A 434 -1.56 -17.45 -16.16
CA ASN A 434 -0.29 -16.91 -15.65
C ASN A 434 -0.22 -16.77 -14.11
N MET A 435 -1.08 -17.45 -13.37
CA MET A 435 -1.13 -17.44 -11.90
C MET A 435 -1.15 -18.85 -11.32
N GLY A 436 -0.25 -19.12 -10.37
CA GLY A 436 -0.35 -20.21 -9.43
C GLY A 436 -0.64 -19.72 -8.02
N TYR A 437 -1.05 -20.60 -7.12
CA TYR A 437 -1.33 -20.24 -5.73
C TYR A 437 -0.42 -21.02 -4.78
N GLY A 438 0.37 -20.30 -3.99
CA GLY A 438 1.20 -20.87 -2.94
C GLY A 438 0.45 -21.04 -1.62
N LEU A 439 1.11 -20.81 -0.49
CA LEU A 439 0.48 -20.86 0.83
C LEU A 439 0.05 -19.43 1.25
N GLY A 440 -1.11 -19.00 0.78
CA GLY A 440 -1.65 -17.67 1.08
C GLY A 440 -1.13 -16.53 0.21
N VAL A 441 -0.51 -16.83 -0.91
CA VAL A 441 -0.06 -15.87 -1.92
C VAL A 441 -0.34 -16.40 -3.32
N PHE A 442 -0.61 -15.50 -4.25
CA PHE A 442 -0.50 -15.78 -5.67
C PHE A 442 0.93 -15.58 -6.14
N VAL A 443 1.38 -16.44 -7.05
CA VAL A 443 2.63 -16.33 -7.79
C VAL A 443 2.26 -16.06 -9.23
N GLN A 444 2.50 -14.85 -9.69
CA GLN A 444 2.08 -14.38 -11.01
C GLN A 444 3.28 -14.20 -11.93
N ASP A 445 3.23 -14.79 -13.12
CA ASP A 445 4.11 -14.44 -14.24
C ASP A 445 3.60 -13.12 -14.86
N THR A 446 4.45 -12.11 -14.91
CA THR A 446 4.10 -10.81 -15.48
C THR A 446 3.93 -10.83 -17.01
N GLY A 447 4.35 -11.93 -17.67
CA GLY A 447 4.41 -12.02 -19.14
C GLY A 447 5.56 -11.22 -19.76
N LEU A 448 6.36 -10.54 -18.93
CA LEU A 448 7.51 -9.70 -19.32
C LEU A 448 8.83 -10.30 -18.83
N GLY A 449 8.82 -11.57 -18.42
CA GLY A 449 10.00 -12.32 -17.93
C GLY A 449 10.24 -12.17 -16.44
N GLY A 450 9.33 -11.55 -15.70
CA GLY A 450 9.39 -11.39 -14.25
C GLY A 450 8.29 -12.18 -13.52
N THR A 451 8.54 -12.46 -12.25
CA THR A 451 7.56 -13.05 -11.33
C THR A 451 7.25 -12.05 -10.22
N VAL A 452 5.99 -11.93 -9.85
CA VAL A 452 5.55 -11.16 -8.69
C VAL A 452 4.76 -12.05 -7.72
N ILE A 453 4.97 -11.79 -6.44
CA ILE A 453 4.21 -12.40 -5.35
C ILE A 453 3.12 -11.40 -4.96
N THR A 454 1.89 -11.84 -4.89
CA THR A 454 0.77 -10.92 -4.70
C THR A 454 -0.38 -11.57 -3.93
N HIS A 455 -1.18 -10.74 -3.33
CA HIS A 455 -2.58 -11.00 -3.02
C HIS A 455 -3.35 -9.69 -3.16
N ASN A 456 -4.52 -9.76 -3.78
CA ASN A 456 -5.45 -8.64 -3.85
C ASN A 456 -6.67 -8.95 -2.98
N GLY A 457 -7.35 -7.93 -2.52
CA GLY A 457 -8.53 -8.12 -1.71
C GLY A 457 -9.58 -7.04 -1.93
N GLY A 458 -10.84 -7.43 -1.80
CA GLY A 458 -11.98 -6.53 -1.84
C GLY A 458 -12.92 -6.78 -0.66
N ALA A 459 -13.58 -5.75 -0.22
CA ALA A 459 -14.58 -5.76 0.82
C ALA A 459 -15.57 -4.62 0.60
N ALA A 460 -16.71 -4.91 -0.04
CA ALA A 460 -17.84 -3.99 -0.20
C ALA A 460 -17.46 -2.51 -0.43
N GLY A 461 -17.03 -2.18 -1.63
CA GLY A 461 -16.66 -0.81 -2.01
C GLY A 461 -15.26 -0.37 -1.57
N HIS A 462 -14.48 -1.23 -0.89
CA HIS A 462 -13.04 -1.10 -0.70
C HIS A 462 -12.29 -2.20 -1.43
N ALA A 463 -11.09 -1.90 -1.90
CA ALA A 463 -10.12 -2.90 -2.35
C ALA A 463 -8.70 -2.49 -1.95
N ALA A 464 -7.83 -3.49 -1.84
CA ALA A 464 -6.41 -3.28 -1.64
C ALA A 464 -5.60 -4.21 -2.54
N MET A 465 -4.47 -3.72 -3.01
CA MET A 465 -3.50 -4.47 -3.80
C MET A 465 -2.19 -4.55 -3.03
N MET A 466 -1.53 -5.70 -3.11
CA MET A 466 -0.23 -5.94 -2.51
C MET A 466 0.60 -6.82 -3.44
N PHE A 467 1.66 -6.25 -4.01
CA PHE A 467 2.59 -6.92 -4.93
C PHE A 467 4.02 -6.72 -4.47
N SER A 468 4.85 -7.73 -4.71
CA SER A 468 6.28 -7.69 -4.44
C SER A 468 7.06 -8.52 -5.44
N THR A 469 8.32 -8.13 -5.71
CA THR A 469 9.30 -9.05 -6.28
C THR A 469 9.59 -10.19 -5.29
N PRO A 470 10.07 -11.37 -5.77
CA PRO A 470 10.38 -12.51 -4.89
C PRO A 470 11.40 -12.23 -3.79
N ASP A 471 12.24 -11.21 -3.96
CA ASP A 471 13.27 -10.78 -2.98
C ASP A 471 12.81 -9.63 -2.06
N GLY A 472 11.60 -9.10 -2.27
CA GLY A 472 11.06 -7.99 -1.50
C GLY A 472 11.64 -6.61 -1.81
N SER A 473 12.52 -6.50 -2.82
CA SER A 473 13.22 -5.25 -3.15
C SER A 473 12.33 -4.22 -3.84
N LYS A 474 11.30 -4.67 -4.57
CA LYS A 474 10.31 -3.80 -5.20
C LYS A 474 8.90 -4.19 -4.79
N THR A 475 8.10 -3.21 -4.37
CA THR A 475 6.71 -3.43 -3.96
C THR A 475 5.77 -2.41 -4.58
N LEU A 476 4.52 -2.83 -4.77
CA LEU A 476 3.39 -1.97 -5.09
C LEU A 476 2.26 -2.28 -4.13
N THR A 477 1.74 -1.27 -3.44
CA THR A 477 0.55 -1.38 -2.62
C THR A 477 -0.43 -0.27 -2.95
N ALA A 478 -1.72 -0.62 -3.03
CA ALA A 478 -2.76 0.35 -3.32
C ALA A 478 -3.97 0.15 -2.43
N ALA A 479 -4.67 1.24 -2.15
CA ALA A 479 -5.96 1.28 -1.49
C ALA A 479 -6.96 1.98 -2.40
N LEU A 480 -8.11 1.35 -2.64
CA LEU A 480 -9.16 1.85 -3.50
C LEU A 480 -10.47 1.95 -2.75
N ASN A 481 -11.25 2.97 -3.08
CA ASN A 481 -12.65 3.08 -2.70
C ASN A 481 -13.52 3.29 -3.95
N TYR A 482 -14.70 2.66 -3.96
CA TYR A 482 -15.58 2.67 -5.12
C TYR A 482 -17.04 2.41 -4.75
N VAL A 483 -17.92 2.52 -5.74
CA VAL A 483 -19.32 2.10 -5.63
C VAL A 483 -19.42 0.66 -6.15
N ASP A 484 -19.56 -0.29 -5.23
CA ASP A 484 -19.75 -1.72 -5.54
C ASP A 484 -21.22 -2.01 -5.89
N ASP A 485 -21.47 -3.13 -6.56
CA ASP A 485 -22.81 -3.62 -6.85
C ASP A 485 -22.85 -5.15 -7.08
N ALA A 486 -24.06 -5.72 -7.07
CA ALA A 486 -24.27 -7.16 -7.27
C ALA A 486 -23.85 -7.66 -8.65
N ALA A 487 -23.76 -6.78 -9.66
CA ALA A 487 -23.35 -7.10 -11.01
C ALA A 487 -21.83 -7.11 -11.18
N LEU A 488 -21.07 -6.71 -10.14
CA LEU A 488 -19.61 -6.54 -10.17
C LEU A 488 -19.17 -5.64 -11.34
N SER A 489 -19.90 -4.54 -11.56
CA SER A 489 -19.75 -3.66 -12.73
C SER A 489 -18.33 -3.12 -12.90
N LEU A 490 -17.56 -3.01 -11.81
CA LEU A 490 -16.18 -2.53 -11.81
C LEU A 490 -15.12 -3.66 -11.86
N ALA A 491 -15.51 -4.94 -11.95
CA ALA A 491 -14.56 -6.06 -11.96
C ALA A 491 -13.58 -5.97 -13.15
N VAL A 492 -14.07 -5.69 -14.35
CA VAL A 492 -13.23 -5.55 -15.56
C VAL A 492 -12.36 -4.29 -15.49
N PRO A 493 -12.88 -3.08 -15.20
CA PRO A 493 -12.05 -1.89 -14.96
C PRO A 493 -10.97 -2.12 -13.90
N PHE A 494 -11.32 -2.76 -12.78
CA PHE A 494 -10.36 -3.06 -11.71
C PHE A 494 -9.24 -4.00 -12.19
N GLN A 495 -9.58 -5.07 -12.93
CA GLN A 495 -8.59 -5.99 -13.49
C GLN A 495 -7.65 -5.28 -14.47
N GLN A 496 -8.18 -4.45 -15.37
CA GLN A 496 -7.39 -3.68 -16.33
C GLN A 496 -6.46 -2.67 -15.63
N ALA A 497 -6.98 -1.98 -14.61
CA ALA A 497 -6.21 -1.06 -13.79
C ALA A 497 -5.06 -1.77 -13.07
N THR A 498 -5.34 -2.92 -12.44
CA THR A 498 -4.33 -3.74 -11.78
C THR A 498 -3.23 -4.16 -12.75
N GLN A 499 -3.61 -4.70 -13.91
CA GLN A 499 -2.63 -5.16 -14.91
C GLN A 499 -1.77 -4.01 -15.43
N ARG A 500 -2.35 -2.84 -15.64
CA ARG A 500 -1.60 -1.64 -16.05
C ARG A 500 -0.58 -1.24 -15.00
N LEU A 501 -0.96 -1.13 -13.71
CA LEU A 501 -0.05 -0.79 -12.63
C LEU A 501 1.08 -1.82 -12.49
N VAL A 502 0.77 -3.12 -12.61
CA VAL A 502 1.78 -4.19 -12.57
C VAL A 502 2.76 -4.03 -13.74
N ASN A 503 2.29 -3.75 -14.94
CA ASN A 503 3.15 -3.56 -16.10
C ASN A 503 4.05 -2.31 -15.96
N GLU A 504 3.51 -1.20 -15.47
CA GLU A 504 4.28 0.04 -15.26
C GLU A 504 5.36 -0.12 -14.19
N VAL A 505 5.05 -0.85 -13.11
CA VAL A 505 5.97 -0.98 -11.97
C VAL A 505 6.94 -2.13 -12.13
N PHE A 506 6.49 -3.30 -12.62
CA PHE A 506 7.29 -4.53 -12.68
C PHE A 506 7.73 -4.92 -14.10
N GLY A 507 7.29 -4.18 -15.12
CA GLY A 507 7.77 -4.37 -16.49
C GLY A 507 9.19 -3.85 -16.66
N ASP A 508 9.99 -4.50 -17.53
CA ASP A 508 11.40 -4.17 -17.80
C ASP A 508 11.62 -2.90 -18.64
N GLY A 509 10.64 -1.95 -18.68
CA GLY A 509 10.73 -0.74 -19.51
C GLY A 509 10.76 -1.00 -21.01
N ARG A 510 10.56 -2.25 -21.45
CA ARG A 510 10.37 -2.59 -22.86
C ARG A 510 8.89 -2.44 -23.20
N THR A 511 8.47 -1.22 -23.54
CA THR A 511 7.24 -1.04 -24.30
C THR A 511 7.35 -1.93 -25.54
N ALA A 512 6.40 -2.84 -25.71
CA ALA A 512 6.22 -3.50 -27.00
C ALA A 512 6.00 -2.38 -28.03
N SER A 513 7.03 -2.07 -28.82
CA SER A 513 6.88 -1.27 -30.00
C SER A 513 5.95 -2.04 -30.93
N SER A 514 4.70 -1.61 -30.99
CA SER A 514 3.76 -2.03 -32.02
C SER A 514 4.25 -1.42 -33.33
N ASP A 515 5.20 -2.08 -33.96
CA ASP A 515 5.48 -1.86 -35.39
C ASP A 515 4.42 -2.65 -36.17
N PRO A 516 3.51 -2.01 -36.88
CA PRO A 516 2.60 -2.73 -37.77
C PRO A 516 3.45 -3.28 -38.92
N ALA A 517 3.55 -4.61 -39.00
CA ALA A 517 4.20 -5.31 -40.10
C ALA A 517 3.71 -4.76 -41.43
N ALA A 518 4.63 -4.21 -42.21
CA ALA A 518 4.39 -3.78 -43.57
C ALA A 518 3.94 -4.98 -44.44
N PRO A 519 2.98 -4.80 -45.34
CA PRO A 519 2.52 -5.90 -46.18
C PRO A 519 3.62 -6.27 -47.17
N THR A 520 4.07 -7.50 -47.09
CA THR A 520 4.89 -8.11 -48.16
C THR A 520 4.06 -8.27 -49.43
N ARG A 521 4.61 -7.76 -50.50
CA ARG A 521 4.09 -7.92 -51.89
C ARG A 521 4.15 -9.37 -52.34
#